data_cda702cc970b686d9b0c58dcb4122a54
#
_entry.id   cda702cc970b686d9b0c58dcb4122a54
#
_cell.length_a   1.000
_cell.length_b   1.000
_cell.length_c   1.000
_cell.angle_alpha   90.00
_cell.angle_beta   90.00
_cell.angle_gamma   90.00
#
_symmetry.space_group_name_H-M   'P 1'
#
loop_
_entity.id
_entity.type
_entity.pdbx_description
1 polymer ?
#
loop_
_entity_poly.entity_id
_entity_poly.type
_entity_poly.pdbx_seq_one_letter_code
_entity_poly.pdbx_strand_id
1 'polypeptide(L)'
;GAGASEVIGIDPTLLFCMQHQAIQKYFQDRRNWVLPLKVEEIPNSTTFDRVFSMGVLYHRRDPQEHVDKVFDLTAPSGGQGIIETLVVDGAESLYPDDRYARMRNVWCVPTVDDLCSWMTTAGFNDIHVIDVSTTTLAEQRSTPWMHFESLVHSLDPHDQTRTVEGHPRPVRAMVVGNRD
;
A
#
# COMPACT_ATOMS: atom_id res chain seq x y z
N GLY A 1 -2.63 10.73 18.91
CA GLY A 1 -2.20 9.49 18.37
C GLY A 1 -2.75 8.28 19.08
N ALA A 2 -2.69 7.15 18.43
CA ALA A 2 -3.21 5.86 18.92
C ALA A 2 -2.29 5.19 19.97
N GLY A 3 -1.42 5.93 20.66
CA GLY A 3 -0.58 5.43 21.73
C GLY A 3 0.80 4.90 21.29
N ALA A 4 1.16 5.01 20.01
CA ALA A 4 2.50 4.66 19.56
C ALA A 4 3.55 5.58 20.22
N SER A 5 4.65 4.99 20.69
CA SER A 5 5.79 5.75 21.23
C SER A 5 6.57 6.45 20.12
N GLU A 6 6.69 5.81 18.97
CA GLU A 6 7.34 6.34 17.77
C GLU A 6 6.66 5.83 16.51
N VAL A 7 6.65 6.64 15.47
CA VAL A 7 6.14 6.29 14.13
C VAL A 7 7.19 6.71 13.10
N ILE A 8 7.67 5.77 12.31
CA ILE A 8 8.64 6.02 11.26
C ILE A 8 7.98 5.67 9.92
N GLY A 9 7.71 6.69 9.11
CA GLY A 9 7.33 6.54 7.71
C GLY A 9 8.56 6.58 6.81
N ILE A 10 8.49 5.87 5.69
CA ILE A 10 9.48 5.95 4.63
C ILE A 10 8.78 6.20 3.30
N ASP A 11 9.35 7.07 2.50
CA ASP A 11 8.92 7.30 1.12
C ASP A 11 10.12 7.82 0.31
N PRO A 12 10.50 7.19 -0.81
CA PRO A 12 11.63 7.66 -1.62
C PRO A 12 11.35 8.98 -2.33
N THR A 13 10.09 9.46 -2.34
CA THR A 13 9.67 10.68 -3.00
C THR A 13 9.89 11.90 -2.08
N LEU A 14 10.92 12.67 -2.33
CA LEU A 14 11.25 13.85 -1.52
C LEU A 14 10.09 14.82 -1.33
N LEU A 15 9.20 14.95 -2.34
CA LEU A 15 8.02 15.82 -2.24
C LEU A 15 7.13 15.44 -1.05
N PHE A 16 6.85 14.15 -0.84
CA PHE A 16 6.01 13.69 0.25
C PHE A 16 6.69 13.85 1.61
N CYS A 17 8.01 13.62 1.67
CA CYS A 17 8.80 13.92 2.87
C CYS A 17 8.75 15.42 3.22
N MET A 18 8.87 16.31 2.23
CA MET A 18 8.77 17.76 2.44
C MET A 18 7.38 18.21 2.86
N GLN A 19 6.32 17.61 2.31
CA GLN A 19 4.94 17.87 2.74
C GLN A 19 4.73 17.48 4.19
N HIS A 20 5.21 16.28 4.59
CA HIS A 20 5.19 15.86 5.99
C HIS A 20 5.93 16.86 6.89
N GLN A 21 7.16 17.25 6.53
CA GLN A 21 7.93 18.23 7.30
C GLN A 21 7.22 19.59 7.44
N ALA A 22 6.56 20.05 6.37
CA ALA A 22 5.79 21.29 6.41
C ALA A 22 4.64 21.20 7.43
N ILE A 23 3.93 20.08 7.48
CA ILE A 23 2.86 19.81 8.44
C ILE A 23 3.41 19.70 9.86
N GLN A 24 4.55 19.03 10.04
CA GLN A 24 5.19 18.85 11.34
C GLN A 24 5.57 20.17 12.03
N LYS A 25 5.83 21.27 11.27
CA LYS A 25 6.04 22.59 11.84
C LYS A 25 4.85 23.10 12.67
N TYR A 26 3.64 22.65 12.35
CA TYR A 26 2.41 23.03 13.05
C TYR A 26 2.06 22.08 14.18
N PHE A 27 2.23 20.75 13.96
CA PHE A 27 1.90 19.74 14.96
C PHE A 27 2.97 19.53 16.01
N GLN A 28 4.24 19.76 15.67
CA GLN A 28 5.41 19.61 16.55
C GLN A 28 5.49 18.23 17.27
N ASP A 29 4.93 17.17 16.66
CA ASP A 29 4.99 15.83 17.21
C ASP A 29 6.34 15.18 16.87
N ARG A 30 7.24 15.16 17.87
CA ARG A 30 8.60 14.61 17.72
C ARG A 30 8.67 13.09 17.64
N ARG A 31 7.54 12.41 17.74
CA ARG A 31 7.45 10.94 17.66
C ARG A 31 7.16 10.44 16.25
N ASN A 32 6.97 11.34 15.30
CA ASN A 32 6.55 11.02 13.95
C ASN A 32 7.57 11.55 12.94
N TRP A 33 8.18 10.64 12.21
CA TRP A 33 9.24 10.90 11.23
C TRP A 33 8.87 10.36 9.86
N VAL A 34 9.30 11.01 8.81
CA VAL A 34 9.30 10.44 7.45
C VAL A 34 10.69 10.61 6.85
N LEU A 35 11.27 9.50 6.43
CA LEU A 35 12.62 9.42 5.88
C LEU A 35 12.55 9.16 4.36
N PRO A 36 13.44 9.78 3.56
CA PRO A 36 13.50 9.58 2.11
C PRO A 36 14.22 8.28 1.76
N LEU A 37 13.67 7.15 2.19
CA LEU A 37 14.26 5.82 2.03
C LEU A 37 13.30 4.91 1.26
N LYS A 38 13.89 3.97 0.53
CA LYS A 38 13.20 2.78 0.05
C LYS A 38 13.17 1.72 1.17
N VAL A 39 12.22 0.81 1.12
CA VAL A 39 12.09 -0.25 2.14
C VAL A 39 13.32 -1.18 2.18
N GLU A 40 13.99 -1.38 1.04
CA GLU A 40 15.19 -2.19 0.91
C GLU A 40 16.41 -1.58 1.63
N GLU A 41 16.38 -0.27 1.88
CA GLU A 41 17.47 0.45 2.56
C GLU A 41 17.38 0.34 4.09
N ILE A 42 16.26 -0.21 4.62
CA ILE A 42 16.13 -0.45 6.05
C ILE A 42 16.91 -1.72 6.43
N PRO A 43 17.82 -1.63 7.43
CA PRO A 43 18.56 -2.81 7.87
C PRO A 43 17.63 -3.92 8.41
N ASN A 44 17.93 -5.19 8.09
CA ASN A 44 17.14 -6.33 8.54
C ASN A 44 17.19 -6.55 10.07
N SER A 45 18.12 -5.89 10.76
CA SER A 45 18.17 -5.90 12.23
C SER A 45 17.17 -4.96 12.90
N THR A 46 16.45 -4.14 12.11
CA THR A 46 15.45 -3.20 12.60
C THR A 46 14.09 -3.86 12.58
N THR A 47 13.37 -3.86 13.71
CA THR A 47 12.02 -4.41 13.79
C THR A 47 11.08 -3.45 14.49
N PHE A 48 9.77 -3.56 14.16
CA PHE A 48 8.70 -2.71 14.67
C PHE A 48 7.52 -3.57 15.12
N ASP A 49 6.82 -3.13 16.17
CA ASP A 49 5.60 -3.84 16.65
C ASP A 49 4.50 -3.86 15.59
N ARG A 50 4.45 -2.83 14.74
CA ARG A 50 3.48 -2.71 13.65
C ARG A 50 4.17 -2.19 12.40
N VAL A 51 4.06 -2.93 11.31
CA VAL A 51 4.59 -2.55 9.99
C VAL A 51 3.44 -2.38 9.02
N PHE A 52 3.31 -1.18 8.47
CA PHE A 52 2.28 -0.85 7.48
C PHE A 52 2.89 -0.70 6.10
N SER A 53 2.40 -1.46 5.13
CA SER A 53 2.67 -1.26 3.71
C SER A 53 1.37 -0.79 3.04
N MET A 54 1.27 0.51 2.78
CA MET A 54 0.05 1.17 2.31
C MET A 54 0.24 1.69 0.90
N GLY A 55 -0.46 1.10 -0.08
CA GLY A 55 -0.41 1.52 -1.48
C GLY A 55 0.94 1.28 -2.17
N VAL A 56 1.71 0.26 -1.75
CA VAL A 56 3.07 0.01 -2.25
C VAL A 56 3.17 -1.27 -3.08
N LEU A 57 2.48 -2.34 -2.66
CA LEU A 57 2.68 -3.69 -3.20
C LEU A 57 2.45 -3.77 -4.71
N TYR A 58 1.41 -3.14 -5.23
CA TYR A 58 1.10 -3.15 -6.66
C TYR A 58 2.16 -2.42 -7.53
N HIS A 59 3.06 -1.66 -6.92
CA HIS A 59 4.21 -1.04 -7.57
C HIS A 59 5.47 -1.92 -7.55
N ARG A 60 5.39 -3.13 -7.00
CA ARG A 60 6.54 -4.05 -6.90
C ARG A 60 6.52 -5.05 -8.05
N ARG A 61 7.70 -5.28 -8.65
CA ARG A 61 7.87 -6.31 -9.69
C ARG A 61 7.90 -7.71 -9.10
N ASP A 62 8.40 -7.83 -7.87
CA ASP A 62 8.37 -9.03 -7.06
C ASP A 62 7.54 -8.75 -5.79
N PRO A 63 6.25 -9.10 -5.80
CA PRO A 63 5.39 -8.91 -4.64
C PRO A 63 5.80 -9.75 -3.44
N GLN A 64 6.28 -10.99 -3.66
CA GLN A 64 6.70 -11.87 -2.57
C GLN A 64 7.91 -11.28 -1.84
N GLU A 65 8.93 -10.82 -2.56
CA GLU A 65 10.11 -10.16 -1.96
C GLU A 65 9.70 -8.97 -1.08
N HIS A 66 8.69 -8.21 -1.52
CA HIS A 66 8.19 -7.09 -0.72
C HIS A 66 7.48 -7.56 0.55
N VAL A 67 6.66 -8.60 0.48
CA VAL A 67 5.96 -9.18 1.64
C VAL A 67 6.96 -9.79 2.61
N ASP A 68 7.99 -10.49 2.12
CA ASP A 68 9.09 -11.02 2.93
C ASP A 68 9.81 -9.89 3.69
N LYS A 69 10.06 -8.75 3.02
CA LYS A 69 10.66 -7.58 3.67
C LYS A 69 9.76 -6.97 4.74
N VAL A 70 8.44 -6.92 4.54
CA VAL A 70 7.48 -6.50 5.56
C VAL A 70 7.52 -7.45 6.76
N PHE A 71 7.61 -8.76 6.51
CA PHE A 71 7.77 -9.76 7.57
C PHE A 71 9.06 -9.57 8.36
N ASP A 72 10.20 -9.39 7.68
CA ASP A 72 11.51 -9.17 8.34
C ASP A 72 11.50 -7.95 9.26
N LEU A 73 10.82 -6.88 8.85
CA LEU A 73 10.68 -5.65 9.62
C LEU A 73 9.66 -5.75 10.76
N THR A 74 8.82 -6.78 10.77
CA THR A 74 7.85 -7.02 11.84
C THR A 74 8.54 -7.68 13.03
N ALA A 75 8.33 -7.18 14.24
CA ALA A 75 8.95 -7.72 15.44
C ALA A 75 8.54 -9.18 15.68
N PRO A 76 9.47 -10.09 15.98
CA PRO A 76 9.11 -11.43 16.41
C PRO A 76 8.38 -11.36 17.77
N SER A 77 7.47 -12.30 17.99
CA SER A 77 6.66 -12.38 19.21
C SER A 77 5.64 -11.25 19.39
N GLY A 78 4.62 -11.25 18.54
CA GLY A 78 3.45 -10.38 18.67
C GLY A 78 3.48 -9.12 17.80
N GLY A 79 4.44 -9.03 16.87
CA GLY A 79 4.42 -8.01 15.83
C GLY A 79 3.33 -8.28 14.79
N GLN A 80 2.85 -7.23 14.11
CA GLN A 80 1.88 -7.35 13.03
C GLN A 80 2.37 -6.64 11.77
N GLY A 81 2.25 -7.35 10.64
CA GLY A 81 2.35 -6.77 9.31
C GLY A 81 0.95 -6.46 8.76
N ILE A 82 0.75 -5.24 8.28
CA ILE A 82 -0.50 -4.77 7.69
C ILE A 82 -0.20 -4.34 6.25
N ILE A 83 -0.85 -4.98 5.29
CA ILE A 83 -0.67 -4.67 3.86
C ILE A 83 -1.99 -4.16 3.29
N GLU A 84 -1.98 -2.94 2.78
CA GLU A 84 -3.06 -2.37 1.98
C GLU A 84 -2.58 -2.25 0.53
N THR A 85 -3.34 -2.79 -0.41
CA THR A 85 -2.99 -2.79 -1.83
C THR A 85 -4.23 -2.80 -2.73
N LEU A 86 -4.04 -2.49 -4.00
CA LEU A 86 -5.03 -2.78 -5.02
C LEU A 86 -5.18 -4.29 -5.17
N VAL A 87 -6.42 -4.74 -5.37
CA VAL A 87 -6.76 -6.14 -5.62
C VAL A 87 -7.74 -6.27 -6.78
N VAL A 88 -7.80 -7.46 -7.38
CA VAL A 88 -8.82 -7.84 -8.36
C VAL A 88 -9.68 -8.96 -7.81
N ASP A 89 -10.94 -8.96 -8.21
CA ASP A 89 -11.83 -10.09 -8.02
C ASP A 89 -11.60 -11.10 -9.15
N GLY A 90 -11.55 -12.37 -8.82
CA GLY A 90 -11.33 -13.45 -9.79
C GLY A 90 -10.40 -14.56 -9.27
N ALA A 91 -10.06 -15.48 -10.16
CA ALA A 91 -9.21 -16.63 -9.85
C ALA A 91 -7.70 -16.36 -10.03
N GLU A 92 -7.33 -15.29 -10.72
CA GLU A 92 -5.94 -14.98 -11.06
C GLU A 92 -5.63 -13.51 -10.84
N SER A 93 -4.43 -13.24 -10.35
CA SER A 93 -3.88 -11.89 -10.22
C SER A 93 -3.70 -11.23 -11.59
N LEU A 94 -3.89 -9.92 -11.65
CA LEU A 94 -3.74 -9.13 -12.86
C LEU A 94 -2.32 -8.56 -12.96
N TYR A 95 -1.68 -8.77 -14.10
CA TYR A 95 -0.38 -8.19 -14.46
C TYR A 95 -0.56 -7.28 -15.68
N PRO A 96 -0.77 -5.97 -15.48
CA PRO A 96 -0.98 -5.05 -16.60
C PRO A 96 0.26 -4.94 -17.51
N ASP A 97 0.06 -5.04 -18.82
CA ASP A 97 1.15 -4.94 -19.80
C ASP A 97 1.69 -3.50 -19.93
N ASP A 98 0.85 -2.48 -19.74
CA ASP A 98 1.22 -1.06 -19.85
C ASP A 98 0.74 -0.28 -18.62
N ARG A 99 -0.55 0.05 -18.54
CA ARG A 99 -1.13 0.91 -17.51
C ARG A 99 -2.29 0.24 -16.80
N TYR A 100 -2.49 0.65 -15.56
CA TYR A 100 -3.70 0.36 -14.81
C TYR A 100 -4.23 1.66 -14.20
N ALA A 101 -5.46 2.02 -14.53
CA ALA A 101 -6.07 3.26 -14.07
C ALA A 101 -5.16 4.49 -14.32
N ARG A 102 -4.58 4.56 -15.53
CA ARG A 102 -3.59 5.55 -16.00
C ARG A 102 -2.23 5.54 -15.30
N MET A 103 -2.05 4.76 -14.25
CA MET A 103 -0.75 4.57 -13.60
C MET A 103 0.16 3.68 -14.46
N ARG A 104 1.42 4.12 -14.63
CA ARG A 104 2.42 3.42 -15.46
C ARG A 104 3.26 2.39 -14.70
N ASN A 105 3.20 2.44 -13.40
CA ASN A 105 4.07 1.66 -12.50
C ASN A 105 3.28 0.67 -11.65
N VAL A 106 2.20 0.14 -12.20
CA VAL A 106 1.45 -0.99 -11.60
C VAL A 106 1.93 -2.27 -12.27
N TRP A 107 2.56 -3.13 -11.50
CA TRP A 107 3.15 -4.36 -12.02
C TRP A 107 2.34 -5.61 -11.69
N CYS A 108 1.61 -5.56 -10.56
CA CYS A 108 0.78 -6.66 -10.11
C CYS A 108 -0.40 -6.13 -9.30
N VAL A 109 -1.59 -6.55 -9.64
CA VAL A 109 -2.80 -6.35 -8.83
C VAL A 109 -3.27 -7.73 -8.40
N PRO A 110 -2.95 -8.18 -7.17
CA PRO A 110 -3.23 -9.54 -6.73
C PRO A 110 -4.72 -9.79 -6.53
N THR A 111 -5.09 -11.07 -6.48
CA THR A 111 -6.30 -11.47 -5.78
C THR A 111 -6.08 -11.38 -4.26
N VAL A 112 -7.17 -11.35 -3.48
CA VAL A 112 -7.06 -11.41 -2.01
C VAL A 112 -6.42 -12.72 -1.56
N ASP A 113 -6.72 -13.83 -2.25
CA ASP A 113 -6.18 -15.15 -1.94
C ASP A 113 -4.67 -15.22 -2.21
N ASP A 114 -4.19 -14.64 -3.32
CA ASP A 114 -2.75 -14.56 -3.61
C ASP A 114 -2.03 -13.71 -2.56
N LEU A 115 -2.61 -12.56 -2.16
CA LEU A 115 -2.03 -11.71 -1.10
C LEU A 115 -1.91 -12.48 0.22
N CYS A 116 -2.97 -13.19 0.64
CA CYS A 116 -2.93 -14.02 1.84
C CYS A 116 -1.91 -15.17 1.72
N SER A 117 -1.79 -15.77 0.54
CA SER A 117 -0.81 -16.82 0.25
C SER A 117 0.62 -16.30 0.37
N TRP A 118 0.92 -15.11 -0.17
CA TRP A 118 2.23 -14.48 -0.03
C TRP A 118 2.57 -14.15 1.43
N MET A 119 1.60 -13.67 2.20
CA MET A 119 1.81 -13.42 3.63
C MET A 119 2.07 -14.74 4.40
N THR A 120 1.35 -15.82 4.07
CA THR A 120 1.60 -17.15 4.63
C THR A 120 3.01 -17.65 4.28
N THR A 121 3.42 -17.49 3.02
CA THR A 121 4.73 -17.91 2.51
C THR A 121 5.86 -17.13 3.21
N ALA A 122 5.68 -15.84 3.48
CA ALA A 122 6.63 -15.03 4.23
C ALA A 122 6.76 -15.43 5.71
N GLY A 123 5.78 -16.17 6.26
CA GLY A 123 5.79 -16.68 7.63
C GLY A 123 4.79 -16.00 8.58
N PHE A 124 3.92 -15.14 8.08
CA PHE A 124 2.82 -14.59 8.90
C PHE A 124 1.82 -15.68 9.26
N ASN A 125 1.30 -15.60 10.49
CA ASN A 125 0.25 -16.43 11.03
C ASN A 125 -1.02 -15.61 11.25
N ASP A 126 -2.15 -16.29 11.49
CA ASP A 126 -3.43 -15.66 11.86
C ASP A 126 -3.79 -14.50 10.91
N ILE A 127 -3.77 -14.81 9.62
CA ILE A 127 -3.99 -13.82 8.57
C ILE A 127 -5.46 -13.50 8.44
N HIS A 128 -5.80 -12.22 8.51
CA HIS A 128 -7.19 -11.73 8.43
C HIS A 128 -7.33 -10.64 7.37
N VAL A 129 -8.37 -10.76 6.55
CA VAL A 129 -8.80 -9.66 5.68
C VAL A 129 -9.64 -8.70 6.52
N ILE A 130 -9.13 -7.48 6.71
CA ILE A 130 -9.80 -6.45 7.52
C ILE A 130 -10.88 -5.74 6.70
N ASP A 131 -10.57 -5.41 5.45
CA ASP A 131 -11.47 -4.66 4.57
C ASP A 131 -11.19 -5.00 3.10
N VAL A 132 -12.26 -4.98 2.30
CA VAL A 132 -12.20 -4.98 0.83
C VAL A 132 -13.19 -3.94 0.36
N SER A 133 -12.69 -2.85 -0.21
CA SER A 133 -13.51 -1.70 -0.60
C SER A 133 -13.20 -1.22 -2.02
N THR A 134 -14.26 -0.85 -2.74
CA THR A 134 -14.12 -0.21 -4.04
C THR A 134 -13.75 1.25 -3.85
N THR A 135 -12.65 1.69 -4.50
CA THR A 135 -12.25 3.09 -4.47
C THR A 135 -13.35 3.99 -5.02
N THR A 136 -13.78 4.98 -4.24
CA THR A 136 -14.88 5.88 -4.60
C THR A 136 -14.38 7.21 -5.16
N LEU A 137 -15.23 7.86 -5.97
CA LEU A 137 -14.95 9.21 -6.48
C LEU A 137 -14.90 10.26 -5.37
N ALA A 138 -15.52 10.00 -4.21
CA ALA A 138 -15.49 10.88 -3.05
C ALA A 138 -14.13 10.84 -2.34
N GLU A 139 -13.50 9.66 -2.29
CA GLU A 139 -12.16 9.47 -1.71
C GLU A 139 -11.07 10.08 -2.61
N GLN A 140 -11.15 9.83 -3.92
CA GLN A 140 -10.19 10.35 -4.90
C GLN A 140 -10.83 11.42 -5.79
N ARG A 141 -11.41 12.42 -5.16
CA ARG A 141 -12.04 13.56 -5.85
C ARG A 141 -10.99 14.46 -6.48
N SER A 142 -11.32 15.02 -7.65
CA SER A 142 -10.56 16.12 -8.21
C SER A 142 -10.76 17.39 -7.39
N THR A 143 -9.70 18.18 -7.24
CA THR A 143 -9.75 19.51 -6.61
C THR A 143 -9.06 20.53 -7.52
N PRO A 144 -9.36 21.85 -7.40
CA PRO A 144 -8.68 22.90 -8.18
C PRO A 144 -7.15 22.95 -7.99
N TRP A 145 -6.65 22.33 -6.92
CA TRP A 145 -5.22 22.28 -6.57
C TRP A 145 -4.50 21.05 -7.14
N MET A 146 -5.27 20.06 -7.65
CA MET A 146 -4.68 18.85 -8.23
C MET A 146 -4.22 19.12 -9.65
N HIS A 147 -2.94 18.88 -9.87
CA HIS A 147 -2.33 18.83 -11.20
C HIS A 147 -2.25 17.42 -11.77
N PHE A 148 -2.80 16.43 -11.04
CA PHE A 148 -2.80 15.02 -11.41
C PHE A 148 -4.20 14.59 -11.81
N GLU A 149 -4.27 13.50 -12.55
CA GLU A 149 -5.52 12.83 -12.86
C GLU A 149 -6.12 12.20 -11.60
N SER A 150 -7.42 12.36 -11.41
CA SER A 150 -8.18 11.73 -10.34
C SER A 150 -8.87 10.45 -10.85
N LEU A 151 -9.47 9.68 -9.95
CA LEU A 151 -10.15 8.44 -10.29
C LEU A 151 -11.16 8.60 -11.43
N VAL A 152 -11.90 9.72 -11.48
CA VAL A 152 -12.88 9.98 -12.55
C VAL A 152 -12.26 9.98 -13.96
N HIS A 153 -11.00 10.38 -14.08
CA HIS A 153 -10.28 10.39 -15.36
C HIS A 153 -9.74 9.01 -15.76
N SER A 154 -9.59 8.12 -14.80
CA SER A 154 -9.05 6.78 -15.01
C SER A 154 -10.11 5.70 -15.23
N LEU A 155 -11.39 6.03 -15.02
CA LEU A 155 -12.49 5.12 -15.31
C LEU A 155 -13.03 5.35 -16.73
N ASP A 156 -13.53 4.26 -17.34
CA ASP A 156 -14.20 4.33 -18.63
C ASP A 156 -15.47 5.19 -18.49
N PRO A 157 -15.66 6.23 -19.34
CA PRO A 157 -16.82 7.11 -19.25
C PRO A 157 -18.16 6.42 -19.58
N HIS A 158 -18.13 5.25 -20.26
CA HIS A 158 -19.29 4.48 -20.63
C HIS A 158 -19.54 3.29 -19.70
N ASP A 159 -18.50 2.81 -18.99
CA ASP A 159 -18.57 1.70 -18.05
C ASP A 159 -17.65 1.94 -16.85
N GLN A 160 -18.17 2.58 -15.81
CA GLN A 160 -17.39 2.89 -14.59
C GLN A 160 -17.00 1.66 -13.75
N THR A 161 -17.35 0.45 -14.18
CA THR A 161 -16.82 -0.79 -13.59
C THR A 161 -15.44 -1.15 -14.15
N ARG A 162 -14.95 -0.38 -15.13
CA ARG A 162 -13.66 -0.59 -15.79
C ARG A 162 -12.82 0.68 -15.79
N THR A 163 -11.51 0.47 -15.92
CA THR A 163 -10.57 1.55 -16.22
C THR A 163 -10.60 1.90 -17.70
N VAL A 164 -10.04 3.02 -18.09
CA VAL A 164 -9.91 3.44 -19.51
C VAL A 164 -9.09 2.45 -20.35
N GLU A 165 -8.25 1.63 -19.72
CA GLU A 165 -7.50 0.55 -20.36
C GLU A 165 -8.31 -0.75 -20.49
N GLY A 166 -9.54 -0.79 -19.92
CA GLY A 166 -10.42 -1.97 -19.96
C GLY A 166 -10.23 -2.96 -18.81
N HIS A 167 -9.32 -2.69 -17.86
CA HIS A 167 -9.16 -3.49 -16.65
C HIS A 167 -10.31 -3.29 -15.66
N PRO A 168 -10.50 -4.20 -14.70
CA PRO A 168 -11.45 -3.97 -13.60
C PRO A 168 -11.17 -2.67 -12.84
N ARG A 169 -12.22 -2.03 -12.36
CA ARG A 169 -12.13 -0.83 -11.52
C ARG A 169 -11.26 -1.09 -10.27
N PRO A 170 -10.50 -0.10 -9.78
CA PRO A 170 -9.69 -0.24 -8.57
C PRO A 170 -10.52 -0.60 -7.33
N VAL A 171 -10.17 -1.75 -6.75
CA VAL A 171 -10.62 -2.25 -5.44
C VAL A 171 -9.40 -2.32 -4.55
N ARG A 172 -9.55 -2.04 -3.27
CA ARG A 172 -8.48 -2.14 -2.27
C ARG A 172 -8.81 -3.19 -1.25
N ALA A 173 -7.80 -3.92 -0.82
CA ALA A 173 -7.90 -4.80 0.34
C ALA A 173 -6.88 -4.40 1.39
N MET A 174 -7.24 -4.60 2.65
CA MET A 174 -6.36 -4.48 3.80
C MET A 174 -6.31 -5.83 4.51
N VAL A 175 -5.11 -6.38 4.62
CA VAL A 175 -4.86 -7.68 5.24
C VAL A 175 -3.84 -7.52 6.35
N VAL A 176 -4.07 -8.18 7.49
CA VAL A 176 -3.15 -8.24 8.63
C VAL A 176 -2.69 -9.66 8.88
N GLY A 177 -1.44 -9.83 9.26
CA GLY A 177 -0.88 -11.08 9.76
C GLY A 177 -0.02 -10.86 10.98
N ASN A 178 0.03 -11.85 11.88
CA ASN A 178 0.85 -11.84 13.07
C ASN A 178 2.22 -12.49 12.81
N ARG A 179 3.26 -12.02 13.49
CA ARG A 179 4.55 -12.68 13.58
C ARG A 179 4.77 -13.18 15.00
N ASP A 180 4.73 -14.51 15.17
CA ASP A 180 4.95 -15.19 16.45
C ASP A 180 6.42 -15.60 16.66
#